data_9d274398eaf484357368cdd014493a8f
#
_entry.id   9d274398eaf484357368cdd014493a8f
#
_cell.length_a   1.000
_cell.length_b   1.000
_cell.length_c   1.000
_cell.angle_alpha   90.00
_cell.angle_beta   90.00
_cell.angle_gamma   90.00
#
_symmetry.space_group_name_H-M   'P 1'
#
loop_
_entity.id
_entity.type
_entity.pdbx_description
1 polymer ?
#
loop_
_entity_poly.entity_id
_entity_poly.type
_entity_poly.pdbx_seq_one_letter_code
_entity_poly.pdbx_strand_id
1 'polypeptide(L)'
;MGPRAVILGCEGPVLTDWEVDFFAETNPFGFILFKRNCESPAQVGELARALRRCVGRDEAPVLIDQEGGRVQRLCPPQWRAAPAPARFGELAQRDGALAREAVELNARLLAAELIELGINVDCIPLLDLRMIGGHKIIGDRSYGSDPDLVATLG
;
A
#
# COMPACT_ATOMS: atom_id res chain seq x y z
N MET A 1 -21.31 -13.26 -14.60
CA MET A 1 -19.90 -13.46 -15.00
C MET A 1 -19.02 -13.20 -13.79
N GLY A 2 -17.91 -13.96 -13.60
CA GLY A 2 -16.91 -13.64 -12.57
C GLY A 2 -16.16 -12.34 -12.89
N PRO A 3 -15.36 -11.81 -11.92
CA PRO A 3 -14.58 -10.61 -12.14
C PRO A 3 -13.49 -10.82 -13.19
N ARG A 4 -13.17 -9.78 -13.94
CA ARG A 4 -12.03 -9.79 -14.88
C ARG A 4 -10.71 -9.74 -14.11
N ALA A 5 -9.70 -10.44 -14.58
CA ALA A 5 -8.36 -10.50 -13.98
C ALA A 5 -7.57 -9.19 -14.20
N VAL A 6 -8.08 -8.08 -13.69
CA VAL A 6 -7.48 -6.75 -13.77
C VAL A 6 -7.74 -5.96 -12.49
N ILE A 7 -6.76 -5.15 -12.08
CA ILE A 7 -6.86 -4.18 -11.00
C ILE A 7 -6.79 -2.79 -11.65
N LEU A 8 -7.76 -1.93 -11.37
CA LEU A 8 -7.88 -0.60 -11.98
C LEU A 8 -7.70 0.49 -10.92
N GLY A 9 -7.14 1.62 -11.31
CA GLY A 9 -7.14 2.85 -10.53
C GLY A 9 -8.27 3.77 -10.95
N CYS A 10 -8.56 4.79 -10.11
CA CYS A 10 -9.50 5.88 -10.44
C CYS A 10 -8.77 7.23 -10.58
N GLU A 11 -9.46 8.20 -11.20
CA GLU A 11 -8.87 9.49 -11.55
C GLU A 11 -8.63 10.37 -10.34
N GLY A 12 -9.63 10.49 -9.46
CA GLY A 12 -9.65 11.46 -8.38
C GLY A 12 -10.07 10.89 -7.02
N PRO A 13 -10.34 11.78 -6.05
CA PRO A 13 -10.79 11.39 -4.71
C PRO A 13 -12.26 10.96 -4.66
N VAL A 14 -13.01 11.24 -5.72
CA VAL A 14 -14.42 10.86 -5.91
C VAL A 14 -14.58 10.28 -7.30
N LEU A 15 -15.39 9.24 -7.44
CA LEU A 15 -15.67 8.64 -8.76
C LEU A 15 -16.51 9.60 -9.61
N THR A 16 -16.17 9.69 -10.88
CA THR A 16 -17.01 10.32 -11.90
C THR A 16 -18.13 9.35 -12.32
N ASP A 17 -19.23 9.88 -12.88
CA ASP A 17 -20.34 9.05 -13.39
C ASP A 17 -19.82 8.05 -14.45
N TRP A 18 -18.88 8.50 -15.30
CA TRP A 18 -18.26 7.64 -16.30
C TRP A 18 -17.49 6.47 -15.66
N GLU A 19 -16.73 6.71 -14.59
CA GLU A 19 -16.01 5.65 -13.89
C GLU A 19 -16.96 4.65 -13.21
N VAL A 20 -18.06 5.13 -12.65
CA VAL A 20 -19.09 4.27 -12.06
C VAL A 20 -19.63 3.30 -13.12
N ASP A 21 -20.04 3.80 -14.28
CA ASP A 21 -20.56 2.99 -15.39
C ASP A 21 -19.50 2.03 -15.93
N PHE A 22 -18.27 2.54 -16.14
CA PHE A 22 -17.14 1.77 -16.66
C PHE A 22 -16.75 0.62 -15.72
N PHE A 23 -16.68 0.86 -14.40
CA PHE A 23 -16.33 -0.18 -13.43
C PHE A 23 -17.45 -1.22 -13.28
N ALA A 24 -18.71 -0.79 -13.34
CA ALA A 24 -19.86 -1.70 -13.34
C ALA A 24 -19.84 -2.65 -14.55
N GLU A 25 -19.58 -2.12 -15.76
CA GLU A 25 -19.50 -2.91 -16.99
C GLU A 25 -18.25 -3.80 -17.02
N THR A 26 -17.09 -3.24 -16.66
CA THR A 26 -15.81 -3.95 -16.72
C THR A 26 -15.72 -5.03 -15.64
N ASN A 27 -16.32 -4.83 -14.49
CA ASN A 27 -16.25 -5.72 -13.31
C ASN A 27 -14.81 -6.17 -13.01
N PRO A 28 -13.86 -5.25 -12.69
CA PRO A 28 -12.47 -5.60 -12.39
C PRO A 28 -12.38 -6.46 -11.13
N PHE A 29 -11.29 -7.24 -10.98
CA PHE A 29 -11.01 -8.02 -9.78
C PHE A 29 -10.90 -7.13 -8.53
N GLY A 30 -10.22 -5.99 -8.66
CA GLY A 30 -10.01 -5.04 -7.57
C GLY A 30 -9.59 -3.66 -8.07
N PHE A 31 -9.25 -2.81 -7.12
CA PHE A 31 -8.88 -1.42 -7.36
C PHE A 31 -7.56 -1.08 -6.65
N ILE A 32 -6.82 -0.08 -7.15
CA ILE A 32 -5.61 0.43 -6.49
C ILE A 32 -5.71 1.94 -6.32
N LEU A 33 -5.45 2.42 -5.10
CA LEU A 33 -5.43 3.83 -4.76
C LEU A 33 -4.02 4.41 -4.84
N PHE A 34 -3.93 5.63 -5.34
CA PHE A 34 -2.72 6.43 -5.40
C PHE A 34 -2.87 7.71 -4.58
N LYS A 35 -1.79 8.47 -4.41
CA LYS A 35 -1.80 9.71 -3.62
C LYS A 35 -2.90 10.69 -4.03
N ARG A 36 -3.21 10.79 -5.35
CA ARG A 36 -4.27 11.64 -5.88
C ARG A 36 -5.68 11.28 -5.40
N ASN A 37 -5.85 10.07 -4.88
CA ASN A 37 -7.12 9.55 -4.39
C ASN A 37 -7.31 9.75 -2.87
N CYS A 38 -6.29 10.30 -2.15
CA CYS A 38 -6.23 10.29 -0.70
C CYS A 38 -6.12 11.71 -0.14
N GLU A 39 -7.24 12.26 0.36
CA GLU A 39 -7.31 13.60 0.93
C GLU A 39 -7.59 13.58 2.44
N SER A 40 -8.51 12.73 2.88
CA SER A 40 -8.86 12.57 4.30
C SER A 40 -9.36 11.15 4.60
N PRO A 41 -9.30 10.69 5.86
CA PRO A 41 -9.79 9.36 6.23
C PRO A 41 -11.25 9.11 5.84
N ALA A 42 -12.13 10.05 6.10
CA ALA A 42 -13.55 9.93 5.75
C ALA A 42 -13.76 9.80 4.23
N GLN A 43 -13.04 10.62 3.44
CA GLN A 43 -13.12 10.60 1.98
C GLN A 43 -12.59 9.27 1.42
N VAL A 44 -11.43 8.78 1.87
CA VAL A 44 -10.84 7.51 1.40
C VAL A 44 -11.76 6.34 1.71
N GLY A 45 -12.34 6.31 2.92
CA GLY A 45 -13.29 5.28 3.30
C GLY A 45 -14.55 5.28 2.41
N GLU A 46 -15.06 6.48 2.05
CA GLU A 46 -16.21 6.57 1.13
C GLU A 46 -15.84 6.13 -0.29
N LEU A 47 -14.65 6.51 -0.79
CA LEU A 47 -14.16 6.08 -2.10
C LEU A 47 -14.04 4.55 -2.16
N ALA A 48 -13.46 3.91 -1.15
CA ALA A 48 -13.33 2.45 -1.09
C ALA A 48 -14.71 1.76 -1.12
N ARG A 49 -15.70 2.30 -0.39
CA ARG A 49 -17.09 1.81 -0.44
C ARG A 49 -17.72 2.02 -1.82
N ALA A 50 -17.51 3.19 -2.43
CA ALA A 50 -18.04 3.50 -3.75
C ALA A 50 -17.51 2.54 -4.83
N LEU A 51 -16.19 2.26 -4.83
CA LEU A 51 -15.56 1.30 -5.74
C LEU A 51 -16.19 -0.10 -5.62
N ARG A 52 -16.42 -0.58 -4.39
CA ARG A 52 -17.08 -1.87 -4.15
C ARG A 52 -18.53 -1.90 -4.60
N ARG A 53 -19.26 -0.80 -4.40
CA ARG A 53 -20.65 -0.68 -4.91
C ARG A 53 -20.73 -0.81 -6.42
N CYS A 54 -19.77 -0.22 -7.16
CA CYS A 54 -19.75 -0.32 -8.64
C CYS A 54 -19.74 -1.77 -9.13
N VAL A 55 -19.05 -2.66 -8.42
CA VAL A 55 -18.90 -4.07 -8.81
C VAL A 55 -19.80 -5.03 -8.02
N GLY A 56 -20.61 -4.51 -7.09
CA GLY A 56 -21.53 -5.30 -6.26
C GLY A 56 -20.84 -6.37 -5.42
N ARG A 57 -19.57 -6.13 -4.98
CA ARG A 57 -18.76 -7.08 -4.21
C ARG A 57 -18.12 -6.38 -3.02
N ASP A 58 -18.63 -6.64 -1.82
CA ASP A 58 -18.13 -6.03 -0.57
C ASP A 58 -16.67 -6.42 -0.27
N GLU A 59 -16.24 -7.59 -0.73
CA GLU A 59 -14.88 -8.12 -0.55
C GLU A 59 -13.94 -7.79 -1.73
N ALA A 60 -14.36 -6.95 -2.70
CA ALA A 60 -13.47 -6.57 -3.80
C ALA A 60 -12.16 -5.97 -3.24
N PRO A 61 -10.98 -6.46 -3.67
CA PRO A 61 -9.71 -5.92 -3.20
C PRO A 61 -9.57 -4.43 -3.51
N VAL A 62 -9.19 -3.66 -2.50
CA VAL A 62 -8.74 -2.28 -2.63
C VAL A 62 -7.30 -2.21 -2.15
N LEU A 63 -6.40 -1.93 -3.07
CA LEU A 63 -4.95 -1.96 -2.89
C LEU A 63 -4.39 -0.56 -2.66
N ILE A 64 -3.23 -0.49 -2.01
CA ILE A 64 -2.45 0.73 -1.87
C ILE A 64 -0.96 0.40 -1.75
N ASP A 65 -0.08 1.35 -2.12
CA ASP A 65 1.35 1.30 -1.82
C ASP A 65 1.60 2.13 -0.54
N GLN A 66 1.60 1.49 0.61
CA GLN A 66 1.85 2.14 1.90
C GLN A 66 3.10 1.56 2.56
N GLU A 67 4.26 1.68 1.86
CA GLU A 67 5.53 1.09 2.29
C GLU A 67 6.15 1.82 3.50
N GLY A 68 5.83 3.10 3.65
CA GLY A 68 6.54 4.05 4.50
C GLY A 68 7.62 4.84 3.76
N GLY A 69 8.20 5.83 4.44
CA GLY A 69 9.17 6.72 3.84
C GLY A 69 8.59 7.48 2.64
N ARG A 70 9.30 7.47 1.51
CA ARG A 70 8.89 8.20 0.30
C ARG A 70 7.78 7.52 -0.51
N VAL A 71 7.51 6.22 -0.28
CA VAL A 71 6.40 5.50 -0.91
C VAL A 71 5.32 5.27 0.12
N GLN A 72 4.53 6.31 0.29
CA GLN A 72 3.43 6.37 1.23
C GLN A 72 2.33 7.25 0.61
N ARG A 73 1.11 6.71 0.44
CA ARG A 73 0.00 7.43 -0.18
C ARG A 73 -0.81 8.20 0.86
N LEU A 74 -1.01 7.58 2.02
CA LEU A 74 -1.63 8.18 3.20
C LEU A 74 -0.56 8.93 3.98
N CYS A 75 -0.49 10.26 3.80
CA CYS A 75 0.60 11.11 4.28
C CYS A 75 0.15 12.03 5.42
N PRO A 76 1.08 12.54 6.26
CA PRO A 76 0.78 13.63 7.18
C PRO A 76 0.18 14.85 6.45
N PRO A 77 -0.63 15.66 7.14
CA PRO A 77 -0.92 15.61 8.58
C PRO A 77 -2.06 14.63 8.98
N GLN A 78 -2.81 14.07 8.04
CA GLN A 78 -3.97 13.22 8.33
C GLN A 78 -3.58 11.80 8.80
N TRP A 79 -2.41 11.32 8.40
CA TRP A 79 -1.91 9.99 8.73
C TRP A 79 -0.47 10.05 9.26
N ARG A 80 -0.05 8.98 9.88
CA ARG A 80 1.28 8.82 10.44
C ARG A 80 2.35 8.80 9.34
N ALA A 81 3.52 9.41 9.60
CA ALA A 81 4.71 9.17 8.81
C ALA A 81 5.34 7.84 9.21
N ALA A 82 5.17 6.79 8.40
CA ALA A 82 5.81 5.52 8.64
C ALA A 82 7.29 5.55 8.22
N PRO A 83 8.19 4.86 8.95
CA PRO A 83 9.61 4.80 8.59
C PRO A 83 9.83 4.06 7.27
N ALA A 84 10.87 4.47 6.51
CA ALA A 84 11.28 3.74 5.32
C ALA A 84 11.87 2.36 5.69
N PRO A 85 11.69 1.31 4.86
CA PRO A 85 12.22 -0.03 5.10
C PRO A 85 13.71 -0.09 5.40
N ALA A 86 14.53 0.77 4.78
CA ALA A 86 15.96 0.86 5.06
C ALA A 86 16.31 1.11 6.54
N ARG A 87 15.42 1.80 7.29
CA ARG A 87 15.64 2.07 8.71
C ARG A 87 15.61 0.78 9.54
N PHE A 88 14.79 -0.18 9.15
CA PHE A 88 14.77 -1.50 9.79
C PHE A 88 16.00 -2.32 9.41
N GLY A 89 16.47 -2.22 8.16
CA GLY A 89 17.74 -2.81 7.74
C GLY A 89 18.94 -2.25 8.51
N GLU A 90 18.98 -0.92 8.74
CA GLU A 90 20.00 -0.27 9.59
C GLU A 90 19.92 -0.74 11.05
N LEU A 91 18.71 -0.93 11.57
CA LEU A 91 18.51 -1.47 12.92
C LEU A 91 19.02 -2.91 13.04
N ALA A 92 18.78 -3.75 12.01
CA ALA A 92 19.20 -5.14 11.98
C ALA A 92 20.72 -5.33 12.03
N GLN A 93 21.51 -4.35 11.54
CA GLN A 93 22.96 -4.36 11.68
C GLN A 93 23.44 -4.22 13.15
N ARG A 94 22.58 -3.77 14.04
CA ARG A 94 22.87 -3.57 15.46
C ARG A 94 22.17 -4.63 16.32
N ASP A 95 20.92 -4.92 16.02
CA ASP A 95 20.08 -5.88 16.73
C ASP A 95 19.03 -6.47 15.78
N GLY A 96 19.29 -7.67 15.29
CA GLY A 96 18.41 -8.36 14.35
C GLY A 96 17.08 -8.81 14.98
N ALA A 97 17.05 -9.08 16.31
CA ALA A 97 15.81 -9.46 16.98
C ALA A 97 14.87 -8.26 17.11
N LEU A 98 15.41 -7.12 17.56
CA LEU A 98 14.67 -5.87 17.67
C LEU A 98 14.18 -5.37 16.29
N ALA A 99 14.98 -5.57 15.24
CA ALA A 99 14.57 -5.19 13.89
C ALA A 99 13.35 -5.97 13.41
N ARG A 100 13.28 -7.28 13.64
CA ARG A 100 12.11 -8.11 13.30
C ARG A 100 10.86 -7.67 14.06
N GLU A 101 11.00 -7.44 15.37
CA GLU A 101 9.90 -6.94 16.19
C GLU A 101 9.39 -5.58 15.69
N ALA A 102 10.30 -4.68 15.33
CA ALA A 102 9.97 -3.36 14.81
C ALA A 102 9.27 -3.41 13.45
N VAL A 103 9.71 -4.29 12.53
CA VAL A 103 9.04 -4.52 11.23
C VAL A 103 7.63 -5.04 11.46
N GLU A 104 7.46 -6.08 12.29
CA GLU A 104 6.15 -6.66 12.59
C GLU A 104 5.20 -5.62 13.19
N LEU A 105 5.67 -4.83 14.17
CA LEU A 105 4.89 -3.77 14.78
C LEU A 105 4.48 -2.71 13.74
N ASN A 106 5.42 -2.27 12.88
CA ASN A 106 5.11 -1.29 11.83
C ASN A 106 4.08 -1.84 10.83
N ALA A 107 4.19 -3.09 10.41
CA ALA A 107 3.23 -3.73 9.51
C ALA A 107 1.82 -3.81 10.15
N ARG A 108 1.74 -4.16 11.45
CA ARG A 108 0.47 -4.16 12.21
C ARG A 108 -0.15 -2.77 12.29
N LEU A 109 0.66 -1.73 12.50
CA LEU A 109 0.17 -0.34 12.55
C LEU A 109 -0.34 0.12 11.18
N LEU A 110 0.38 -0.19 10.09
CA LEU A 110 -0.08 0.10 8.73
C LEU A 110 -1.38 -0.63 8.43
N ALA A 111 -1.45 -1.93 8.70
CA ALA A 111 -2.66 -2.72 8.47
C ALA A 111 -3.87 -2.17 9.25
N ALA A 112 -3.71 -1.75 10.49
CA ALA A 112 -4.79 -1.17 11.29
C ALA A 112 -5.31 0.13 10.65
N GLU A 113 -4.41 1.04 10.25
CA GLU A 113 -4.78 2.28 9.56
C GLU A 113 -5.53 2.00 8.23
N LEU A 114 -5.10 1.00 7.45
CA LEU A 114 -5.70 0.65 6.17
C LEU A 114 -7.08 0.01 6.31
N ILE A 115 -7.24 -0.92 7.27
CA ILE A 115 -8.51 -1.64 7.49
C ILE A 115 -9.62 -0.66 7.89
N GLU A 116 -9.34 0.34 8.70
CA GLU A 116 -10.31 1.38 9.09
C GLU A 116 -10.86 2.15 7.88
N LEU A 117 -10.06 2.26 6.81
CA LEU A 117 -10.44 2.91 5.55
C LEU A 117 -11.09 1.97 4.55
N GLY A 118 -11.19 0.67 4.88
CA GLY A 118 -11.70 -0.35 3.96
C GLY A 118 -10.67 -0.78 2.89
N ILE A 119 -9.40 -0.42 3.05
CA ILE A 119 -8.30 -0.92 2.21
C ILE A 119 -7.85 -2.26 2.79
N ASN A 120 -7.84 -3.31 1.99
CA ASN A 120 -7.61 -4.69 2.44
C ASN A 120 -6.38 -5.36 1.82
N VAL A 121 -5.63 -4.65 0.97
CA VAL A 121 -4.36 -5.12 0.42
C VAL A 121 -3.33 -3.98 0.45
N ASP A 122 -2.22 -4.21 1.12
CA ASP A 122 -1.04 -3.34 1.03
C ASP A 122 0.03 -3.98 0.14
N CYS A 123 0.65 -3.20 -0.74
CA CYS A 123 1.67 -3.68 -1.67
C CYS A 123 3.06 -3.73 -0.99
N ILE A 124 3.14 -4.40 0.15
CA ILE A 124 4.37 -4.62 0.94
C ILE A 124 4.55 -6.12 1.24
N PRO A 125 5.77 -6.56 1.62
CA PRO A 125 7.03 -5.80 1.60
C PRO A 125 7.64 -5.70 0.21
N LEU A 126 8.45 -4.63 -0.04
CA LEU A 126 9.34 -4.59 -1.19
C LEU A 126 10.57 -5.46 -0.90
N LEU A 127 10.79 -6.50 -1.72
CA LEU A 127 11.88 -7.48 -1.55
C LEU A 127 13.06 -7.25 -2.49
N ASP A 128 13.07 -6.14 -3.23
CA ASP A 128 14.19 -5.76 -4.08
C ASP A 128 15.44 -5.48 -3.25
N LEU A 129 16.60 -5.88 -3.77
CA LEU A 129 17.91 -5.62 -3.15
C LEU A 129 18.43 -4.24 -3.56
N ARG A 130 18.97 -3.50 -2.59
CA ARG A 130 19.65 -2.23 -2.86
C ARG A 130 21.08 -2.49 -3.35
N MET A 131 21.24 -2.66 -4.66
CA MET A 131 22.54 -2.92 -5.27
C MET A 131 23.39 -1.65 -5.39
N ILE A 132 24.73 -1.78 -5.23
CA ILE A 132 25.69 -0.71 -5.54
C ILE A 132 25.60 -0.40 -7.03
N GLY A 133 25.39 0.89 -7.38
CA GLY A 133 25.18 1.30 -8.76
C GLY A 133 23.78 1.00 -9.33
N GLY A 134 22.88 0.38 -8.53
CA GLY A 134 21.49 0.11 -8.90
C GLY A 134 20.65 1.38 -9.03
N HIS A 135 19.47 1.24 -9.64
CA HIS A 135 18.56 2.36 -9.87
C HIS A 135 18.07 2.97 -8.54
N LYS A 136 18.09 4.29 -8.44
CA LYS A 136 17.69 5.04 -7.22
C LYS A 136 16.22 4.85 -6.81
N ILE A 137 15.39 4.28 -7.73
CA ILE A 137 13.97 4.01 -7.45
C ILE A 137 13.79 3.01 -6.29
N ILE A 138 14.72 2.07 -6.11
CA ILE A 138 14.73 1.14 -4.98
C ILE A 138 15.18 1.87 -3.71
N GLY A 139 16.41 2.31 -3.64
CA GLY A 139 16.95 3.17 -2.59
C GLY A 139 16.57 2.72 -1.17
N ASP A 140 15.95 3.63 -0.43
CA ASP A 140 15.51 3.43 0.96
C ASP A 140 14.22 2.60 1.12
N ARG A 141 13.60 2.19 0.03
CA ARG A 141 12.47 1.25 0.04
C ARG A 141 12.90 -0.19 0.35
N SER A 142 14.18 -0.53 0.12
CA SER A 142 14.75 -1.84 0.42
C SER A 142 15.25 -1.91 1.86
N TYR A 143 15.11 -3.08 2.48
CA TYR A 143 15.75 -3.40 3.76
C TYR A 143 17.28 -3.43 3.68
N GLY A 144 17.86 -3.69 2.49
CA GLY A 144 19.31 -3.73 2.32
C GLY A 144 19.77 -4.35 1.01
N SER A 145 21.07 -4.68 0.94
CA SER A 145 21.72 -5.35 -0.20
C SER A 145 21.98 -6.84 0.05
N ASP A 146 21.81 -7.30 1.27
CA ASP A 146 21.99 -8.71 1.66
C ASP A 146 20.64 -9.46 1.49
N PRO A 147 20.59 -10.48 0.60
CA PRO A 147 19.37 -11.23 0.35
C PRO A 147 18.86 -11.99 1.59
N ASP A 148 19.73 -12.48 2.46
CA ASP A 148 19.32 -13.20 3.66
C ASP A 148 18.66 -12.26 4.69
N LEU A 149 19.18 -11.03 4.81
CA LEU A 149 18.57 -9.99 5.61
C LEU A 149 17.20 -9.60 5.06
N VAL A 150 17.10 -9.36 3.73
CA VAL A 150 15.84 -8.99 3.10
C VAL A 150 14.79 -10.10 3.25
N ALA A 151 15.17 -11.37 3.06
CA ALA A 151 14.29 -12.51 3.27
C ALA A 151 13.84 -12.67 4.74
N THR A 152 14.70 -12.26 5.70
CA THR A 152 14.40 -12.37 7.14
C THR A 152 13.41 -11.29 7.60
N LEU A 153 13.52 -10.08 7.06
CA LEU A 153 12.68 -8.93 7.45
C LEU A 153 11.38 -8.84 6.64
N GLY A 154 11.36 -9.38 5.41
CA GLY A 154 10.17 -9.44 4.56
C GLY A 154 9.27 -10.62 4.85
#